data_ecd26fa6001c439b3cfdea9fcd9ced49
#
_entry.id   ecd26fa6001c439b3cfdea9fcd9ced49
#
_cell.length_a   1.000
_cell.length_b   1.000
_cell.length_c   1.000
_cell.angle_alpha   90.00
_cell.angle_beta   90.00
_cell.angle_gamma   90.00
#
_symmetry.space_group_name_H-M   'P 1'
#
loop_
_entity.id
_entity.type
_entity.pdbx_description
1 polymer ?
#
loop_
_entity_poly.entity_id
_entity_poly.type
_entity_poly.pdbx_seq_one_letter_code
_entity_poly.pdbx_strand_id
1 'polypeptide(L)'
;MKAIFIAFDEAYYDRIVEKLQLLNCRGFTGWREVQGRGSKTGEPHYATHAWPSIASAILTVVNDNRVDAVLDELHQMDLATPKLGLRAFVLPVEQTI
;
A
#
# COMPACT_ATOMS: atom_id res chain seq x y z
N MET A 1 8.14 -14.08 -9.49
CA MET A 1 7.88 -12.67 -9.15
C MET A 1 6.43 -12.47 -8.78
N LYS A 2 6.21 -11.58 -7.86
CA LYS A 2 4.86 -11.20 -7.45
C LYS A 2 4.74 -9.69 -7.45
N ALA A 3 3.54 -9.20 -7.73
CA ALA A 3 3.23 -7.79 -7.59
C ALA A 3 2.52 -7.59 -6.26
N ILE A 4 2.91 -6.57 -5.53
CA ILE A 4 2.22 -6.19 -4.30
C ILE A 4 1.55 -4.85 -4.55
N PHE A 5 0.23 -4.86 -4.46
CA PHE A 5 -0.56 -3.64 -4.60
C PHE A 5 -0.92 -3.16 -3.21
N ILE A 6 -0.53 -1.94 -2.90
CA ILE A 6 -0.67 -1.38 -1.55
C ILE A 6 -1.54 -0.14 -1.64
N ALA A 7 -2.60 -0.10 -0.84
CA ALA A 7 -3.47 1.07 -0.76
C ALA A 7 -3.50 1.57 0.69
N PHE A 8 -3.46 2.87 0.88
CA PHE A 8 -3.34 3.45 2.21
C PHE A 8 -3.72 4.93 2.18
N ASP A 9 -3.78 5.56 3.35
CA ASP A 9 -4.09 6.98 3.47
C ASP A 9 -2.95 7.82 2.90
N GLU A 10 -3.29 8.78 2.08
CA GLU A 10 -2.33 9.62 1.34
C GLU A 10 -1.35 10.36 2.26
N ALA A 11 -1.77 10.70 3.46
CA ALA A 11 -0.91 11.41 4.39
C ALA A 11 0.35 10.62 4.75
N TYR A 12 0.35 9.31 4.52
CA TYR A 12 1.48 8.46 4.87
C TYR A 12 2.30 8.02 3.66
N TYR A 13 2.09 8.64 2.52
CA TYR A 13 2.76 8.25 1.28
C TYR A 13 4.29 8.19 1.44
N ASP A 14 4.87 9.24 1.96
CA ASP A 14 6.33 9.29 2.10
C ASP A 14 6.86 8.24 3.06
N ARG A 15 6.10 7.94 4.12
CA ARG A 15 6.49 6.88 5.06
C ARG A 15 6.47 5.50 4.42
N ILE A 16 5.48 5.24 3.57
CA ILE A 16 5.41 3.96 2.88
C ILE A 16 6.57 3.82 1.89
N VAL A 17 6.84 4.88 1.12
CA VAL A 17 7.97 4.87 0.18
C VAL A 17 9.28 4.61 0.92
N GLU A 18 9.49 5.28 2.05
CA GLU A 18 10.69 5.08 2.84
C GLU A 18 10.80 3.63 3.33
N LYS A 19 9.69 3.06 3.81
CA LYS A 19 9.70 1.67 4.25
C LYS A 19 10.02 0.72 3.10
N LEU A 20 9.47 0.96 1.93
CA LEU A 20 9.78 0.12 0.76
C LEU A 20 11.25 0.20 0.40
N GLN A 21 11.85 1.38 0.50
CA GLN A 21 13.29 1.53 0.25
C GLN A 21 14.11 0.74 1.26
N LEU A 22 13.73 0.79 2.53
CA LEU A 22 14.42 0.02 3.57
C LEU A 22 14.29 -1.49 3.35
N LEU A 23 13.21 -1.91 2.70
CA LEU A 23 12.99 -3.31 2.38
C LEU A 23 13.57 -3.71 1.02
N ASN A 24 14.33 -2.82 0.40
CA ASN A 24 14.91 -3.03 -0.93
C ASN A 24 13.87 -3.19 -2.04
N CYS A 25 12.68 -2.63 -1.84
CA CYS A 25 11.66 -2.56 -2.88
C CYS A 25 11.76 -1.21 -3.56
N ARG A 26 12.84 -0.99 -4.32
CA ARG A 26 13.14 0.33 -4.86
C ARG A 26 12.33 0.68 -6.09
N GLY A 27 11.94 -0.31 -6.87
CA GLY A 27 11.14 -0.07 -8.05
C GLY A 27 9.68 -0.11 -7.72
N PHE A 28 8.96 0.96 -7.99
CA PHE A 28 7.53 0.99 -7.75
C PHE A 28 6.87 2.02 -8.65
N THR A 29 5.56 1.87 -8.82
CA THR A 29 4.70 2.87 -9.44
C THR A 29 3.71 3.32 -8.40
N GLY A 30 3.57 4.61 -8.23
CA GLY A 30 2.70 5.15 -7.20
C GLY A 30 1.67 6.12 -7.74
N TRP A 31 0.50 6.12 -7.12
CA TRP A 31 -0.58 7.05 -7.43
C TRP A 31 -0.97 7.74 -6.12
N ARG A 32 -0.90 9.06 -6.12
CA ARG A 32 -1.23 9.78 -4.91
C ARG A 32 -2.71 10.07 -4.87
N GLU A 33 -3.50 10.40 -4.86
CA GLU A 33 -4.90 10.80 -4.81
C GLU A 33 -5.78 9.84 -5.59
N VAL A 34 -6.08 8.72 -4.96
CA VAL A 34 -7.02 7.76 -5.55
C VAL A 34 -8.19 7.59 -4.60
N GLN A 35 -9.33 7.17 -5.12
CA GLN A 35 -10.50 6.90 -4.31
C GLN A 35 -10.55 5.42 -3.98
N GLY A 36 -11.03 5.12 -2.77
CA GLY A 36 -11.18 3.74 -2.38
C GLY A 36 -12.05 3.61 -1.16
N ARG A 37 -12.43 2.37 -0.87
CA ARG A 37 -13.15 2.03 0.33
C ARG A 37 -12.44 0.86 0.97
N GLY A 38 -12.03 1.03 2.23
CA GLY A 38 -11.18 0.06 2.88
C GLY A 38 -11.85 -1.25 3.24
N SER A 39 -13.16 -1.30 3.29
CA SER A 39 -13.88 -2.52 3.60
C SER A 39 -15.29 -2.41 3.06
N LYS A 40 -16.03 -3.54 3.10
CA LYS A 40 -17.39 -3.54 2.61
C LYS A 40 -18.29 -2.58 3.38
N THR A 41 -18.05 -2.45 4.67
CA THR A 41 -18.86 -1.59 5.54
C THR A 41 -18.10 -0.37 6.00
N GLY A 42 -16.88 -0.20 5.55
CA GLY A 42 -16.08 0.91 5.99
C GLY A 42 -16.45 2.20 5.32
N GLU A 43 -16.01 3.29 5.91
CA GLU A 43 -16.21 4.60 5.35
C GLU A 43 -15.40 4.74 4.08
N PRO A 44 -15.97 5.31 3.05
CA PRO A 44 -15.17 5.59 1.85
C PRO A 44 -14.14 6.68 2.15
N HIS A 45 -13.01 6.58 1.49
CA HIS A 45 -11.95 7.56 1.63
C HIS A 45 -12.15 8.66 0.60
N TYR A 46 -13.13 9.51 0.86
CA TYR A 46 -13.38 10.65 0.01
C TYR A 46 -12.80 11.89 0.61
N ALA A 47 -12.42 12.80 -0.21
CA ALA A 47 -11.99 14.11 0.25
C ALA A 47 -13.12 14.85 0.94
N THR A 48 -14.34 14.47 0.65
CA THR A 48 -15.50 15.12 1.26
C THR A 48 -15.88 14.55 2.61
N HIS A 49 -15.24 13.49 3.03
CA HIS A 49 -15.51 12.95 4.32
C HIS A 49 -15.06 13.93 5.37
N ALA A 50 -15.64 13.90 6.45
CA ALA A 50 -15.36 14.82 7.48
C ALA A 50 -13.93 15.08 7.71
N TRP A 51 -13.14 14.16 7.37
CA TRP A 51 -11.80 14.35 7.30
C TRP A 51 -11.52 13.98 5.99
N PRO A 52 -10.96 14.74 5.23
CA PRO A 52 -10.60 14.35 3.94
C PRO A 52 -9.50 13.37 4.03
N SER A 53 -9.83 12.18 3.92
CA SER A 53 -8.82 11.17 3.80
C SER A 53 -8.81 10.74 2.36
N ILE A 54 -7.76 11.03 1.71
CA ILE A 54 -7.54 10.64 0.32
C ILE A 54 -6.60 9.47 0.33
N ALA A 55 -6.90 8.45 -0.46
CA ALA A 55 -6.07 7.27 -0.55
C ALA A 55 -4.95 7.46 -1.55
N SER A 56 -3.89 6.71 -1.37
CA SER A 56 -2.82 6.54 -2.34
C SER A 56 -2.65 5.06 -2.60
N ALA A 57 -2.02 4.73 -3.72
CA ALA A 57 -1.74 3.33 -4.06
C ALA A 57 -0.34 3.21 -4.61
N ILE A 58 0.31 2.10 -4.34
CA ILE A 58 1.63 1.78 -4.86
C ILE A 58 1.62 0.35 -5.35
N LEU A 59 2.23 0.13 -6.50
CA LEU A 59 2.47 -1.20 -7.03
C LEU A 59 3.97 -1.43 -7.09
N THR A 60 4.43 -2.51 -6.47
CA THR A 60 5.83 -2.89 -6.54
C THR A 60 5.92 -4.37 -6.87
N VAL A 61 6.95 -4.77 -7.60
CA VAL A 61 7.16 -6.16 -7.99
C VAL A 61 8.40 -6.67 -7.26
N VAL A 62 8.27 -7.82 -6.62
CA VAL A 62 9.34 -8.39 -5.81
C VAL A 62 9.51 -9.86 -6.15
N ASN A 63 10.65 -10.41 -5.78
CA ASN A 63 10.87 -11.86 -5.89
C ASN A 63 9.97 -12.59 -4.92
N ASP A 64 9.59 -13.81 -5.26
CA ASP A 64 8.68 -14.60 -4.44
C ASP A 64 9.16 -14.72 -3.00
N ASN A 65 10.45 -14.89 -2.80
CA ASN A 65 10.99 -15.09 -1.45
C ASN A 65 11.03 -13.82 -0.61
N ARG A 66 10.60 -12.67 -1.16
CA ARG A 66 10.56 -11.41 -0.41
C ARG A 66 9.16 -11.04 0.04
N VAL A 67 8.15 -11.72 -0.50
CA VAL A 67 6.75 -11.33 -0.27
C VAL A 67 6.40 -11.32 1.21
N ASP A 68 6.71 -12.41 1.91
CA ASP A 68 6.33 -12.53 3.31
C ASP A 68 6.95 -11.45 4.17
N ALA A 69 8.23 -11.14 3.94
CA ALA A 69 8.91 -10.11 4.71
C ALA A 69 8.31 -8.73 4.47
N VAL A 70 7.97 -8.42 3.22
CA VAL A 70 7.37 -7.14 2.88
C VAL A 70 5.98 -7.01 3.50
N LEU A 71 5.15 -8.03 3.35
CA LEU A 71 3.81 -8.02 3.93
C LEU A 71 3.85 -7.90 5.45
N ASP A 72 4.78 -8.61 6.09
CA ASP A 72 4.90 -8.56 7.53
C ASP A 72 5.24 -7.16 8.02
N GLU A 73 6.19 -6.51 7.37
CA GLU A 73 6.58 -5.15 7.76
C GLU A 73 5.44 -4.15 7.52
N LEU A 74 4.73 -4.29 6.42
CA LEU A 74 3.58 -3.42 6.15
C LEU A 74 2.48 -3.66 7.17
N HIS A 75 2.26 -4.90 7.55
CA HIS A 75 1.25 -5.23 8.54
C HIS A 75 1.60 -4.62 9.90
N GLN A 76 2.88 -4.67 10.28
CA GLN A 76 3.32 -4.06 11.54
C GLN A 76 3.09 -2.55 11.52
N MET A 77 3.33 -1.90 10.40
CA MET A 77 3.05 -0.47 10.28
C MET A 77 1.56 -0.18 10.47
N ASP A 78 0.72 -0.99 9.87
CA ASP A 78 -0.72 -0.80 9.96
C ASP A 78 -1.21 -0.99 11.39
N LEU A 79 -0.69 -2.00 12.08
CA LEU A 79 -1.04 -2.23 13.48
C LEU A 79 -0.61 -1.08 14.38
N ALA A 80 0.56 -0.51 14.11
CA ALA A 80 1.08 0.60 14.91
C ALA A 80 0.37 1.92 14.64
N THR A 81 -0.19 2.08 13.45
CA THR A 81 -0.84 3.32 13.04
C THR A 81 -2.15 2.98 12.33
N PRO A 82 -3.22 2.71 13.08
CA PRO A 82 -4.49 2.30 12.44
C PRO A 82 -5.04 3.28 11.42
N LYS A 83 -4.74 4.56 11.56
CA LYS A 83 -5.19 5.57 10.60
C LYS A 83 -4.59 5.39 9.23
N LEU A 84 -3.53 4.61 9.13
CA LEU A 84 -2.90 4.30 7.86
C LEU A 84 -3.87 3.60 6.90
N GLY A 85 -4.77 2.77 7.44
CA GLY A 85 -5.78 2.10 6.64
C GLY A 85 -5.17 1.26 5.53
N LEU A 86 -4.07 0.59 5.81
CA LEU A 86 -3.31 -0.10 4.80
C LEU A 86 -3.98 -1.39 4.37
N ARG A 87 -4.01 -1.61 3.05
CA ARG A 87 -4.39 -2.88 2.45
C ARG A 87 -3.33 -3.26 1.46
N ALA A 88 -2.94 -4.50 1.45
CA ALA A 88 -1.94 -5.00 0.51
C ALA A 88 -2.41 -6.32 -0.08
N PHE A 89 -2.27 -6.45 -1.38
CA PHE A 89 -2.68 -7.65 -2.10
C PHE A 89 -1.52 -8.14 -2.94
N VAL A 90 -1.33 -9.44 -2.98
CA VAL A 90 -0.27 -10.07 -3.77
C VAL A 90 -0.89 -10.70 -5.00
N LEU A 91 -0.32 -10.39 -6.15
CA LEU A 91 -0.79 -10.87 -7.44
C LEU A 91 0.37 -11.57 -8.15
N PRO A 92 0.11 -12.65 -8.87
CA PRO A 92 1.18 -13.27 -9.64
C PRO A 92 1.57 -12.40 -10.83
N VAL A 93 2.85 -12.36 -11.15
CA VAL A 93 3.34 -11.73 -12.37
C VAL A 93 3.71 -12.85 -13.32
N GLU A 94 2.95 -13.00 -14.39
CA GLU A 94 3.18 -14.09 -15.30
C GLU A 94 4.30 -13.80 -16.30
N GLN A 95 4.38 -12.56 -16.75
CA GLN A 95 5.40 -12.13 -17.71
C GLN A 95 5.78 -10.69 -17.45
N THR A 96 7.01 -10.36 -17.81
CA THR A 96 7.51 -8.99 -17.70
C THR A 96 8.49 -8.72 -18.84
N ILE A 97 8.74 -7.47 -19.11
CA ILE A 97 9.78 -7.11 -20.07
C ILE A 97 10.93 -6.45 -19.33
#